data_eea9df5170b8e16335ae1bd54355dce0
#
_entry.id   eea9df5170b8e16335ae1bd54355dce0
#
_cell.length_a   1.000
_cell.length_b   1.000
_cell.length_c   1.000
_cell.angle_alpha   90.00
_cell.angle_beta   90.00
_cell.angle_gamma   90.00
#
_symmetry.space_group_name_H-M   'P 1'
#
loop_
_entity.id
_entity.type
_entity.pdbx_description
1 polymer ?
#
loop_
_entity_poly.entity_id
_entity_poly.type
_entity_poly.pdbx_seq_one_letter_code
_entity_poly.pdbx_strand_id
1 'polypeptide(L)'
;ALIRRRIRSTDLHMEMLNAGENSRTDIVLCYMESRVDPELLTNIRERIRSIHVDALAMNQESLAECLYRRKWYNPFPKFKYTERPDTAAAQVLEGNLVILVDNSPSAMILPTTIFDVVEEADDYYFPPVTGTYLRLTRFLIALLTYFVTPTYLLLMNHQTWIPEKLAFIILKEDPNVPLILQFLLLELAIDGLRLAAVNTPNMLSTPLSVMAALVLGEFS
;
A
#
# COMPACT_ATOMS: atom_id res chain seq x y z
N ALA A 1 11.92 -0.96 22.35
CA ALA A 1 12.55 -2.15 22.97
C ALA A 1 12.75 -3.30 21.97
N LEU A 2 11.71 -3.71 21.20
CA LEU A 2 11.79 -4.88 20.30
C LEU A 2 12.79 -4.72 19.16
N ILE A 3 12.84 -3.56 18.50
CA ILE A 3 13.81 -3.27 17.44
C ILE A 3 15.25 -3.34 18.00
N ARG A 4 15.51 -2.74 19.18
CA ARG A 4 16.83 -2.74 19.78
C ARG A 4 17.31 -4.13 20.22
N ARG A 5 16.39 -5.04 20.54
CA ARG A 5 16.74 -6.45 20.81
C ARG A 5 17.19 -7.21 19.57
N ARG A 6 16.70 -6.82 18.39
CA ARG A 6 17.06 -7.43 17.11
C ARG A 6 18.32 -6.82 16.49
N ILE A 7 18.48 -5.49 16.63
CA ILE A 7 19.63 -4.77 16.09
C ILE A 7 20.55 -4.40 17.29
N ARG A 8 21.61 -5.17 17.45
CA ARG A 8 22.61 -4.96 18.51
C ARG A 8 23.83 -4.20 17.99
N SER A 9 23.58 -3.07 17.31
CA SER A 9 24.63 -2.22 16.76
C SER A 9 24.67 -0.88 17.49
N THR A 10 25.86 -0.33 17.64
CA THR A 10 26.08 1.04 18.15
C THR A 10 25.63 2.10 17.14
N ASP A 11 25.51 1.72 15.87
CA ASP A 11 25.06 2.57 14.77
C ASP A 11 23.53 2.79 14.77
N LEU A 12 22.79 1.99 15.57
CA LEU A 12 21.35 2.16 15.73
C LEU A 12 21.05 3.36 16.64
N HIS A 13 20.47 4.39 16.06
CA HIS A 13 19.99 5.57 16.77
C HIS A 13 18.48 5.48 17.01
N MET A 14 18.08 5.92 18.20
CA MET A 14 16.69 6.05 18.62
C MET A 14 16.51 7.42 19.23
N GLU A 15 16.03 8.36 18.45
CA GLU A 15 15.79 9.75 18.85
C GLU A 15 14.34 9.92 19.30
N MET A 16 14.14 10.41 20.51
CA MET A 16 12.82 10.70 21.05
C MET A 16 12.46 12.16 20.79
N LEU A 17 11.31 12.37 20.21
CA LEU A 17 10.71 13.68 19.94
C LEU A 17 9.27 13.69 20.47
N ASN A 18 8.70 14.86 20.63
CA ASN A 18 7.34 15.04 21.10
C ASN A 18 6.60 15.94 20.11
N ALA A 19 5.33 15.65 19.86
CA ALA A 19 4.46 16.48 19.06
C ALA A 19 3.09 16.67 19.71
N GLY A 20 2.46 17.82 19.38
CA GLY A 20 1.22 18.27 20.00
C GLY A 20 1.46 19.13 21.25
N GLU A 21 0.77 20.27 21.33
CA GLU A 21 0.95 21.22 22.43
C GLU A 21 0.40 20.66 23.75
N ASN A 22 -0.77 20.07 23.70
CA ASN A 22 -1.46 19.51 24.86
C ASN A 22 -1.24 17.99 25.02
N SER A 23 -1.24 17.22 23.93
CA SER A 23 -1.06 15.76 24.00
C SER A 23 0.38 15.34 24.31
N ARG A 24 1.37 16.13 23.85
CA ARG A 24 2.80 15.81 23.96
C ARG A 24 3.11 14.35 23.64
N THR A 25 2.53 13.88 22.54
CA THR A 25 2.65 12.49 22.10
C THR A 25 4.10 12.15 21.82
N ASP A 26 4.62 11.10 22.44
CA ASP A 26 5.99 10.64 22.23
C ASP A 26 6.16 9.99 20.86
N ILE A 27 7.19 10.42 20.14
CA ILE A 27 7.55 9.92 18.82
C ILE A 27 9.01 9.49 18.87
N VAL A 28 9.28 8.27 18.41
CA VAL A 28 10.66 7.75 18.35
C VAL A 28 11.05 7.54 16.88
N LEU A 29 12.12 8.20 16.46
CA LEU A 29 12.79 7.97 15.18
C LEU A 29 13.84 6.88 15.36
N CYS A 30 13.70 5.77 14.62
CA CYS A 30 14.64 4.66 14.61
C CYS A 30 15.35 4.59 13.27
N TYR A 31 16.66 4.66 13.25
CA TYR A 31 17.46 4.64 12.01
C TYR A 31 18.89 4.15 12.26
N MET A 32 19.58 3.73 11.20
CA MET A 32 21.01 3.46 11.20
C MET A 32 21.74 4.73 10.74
N GLU A 33 22.60 5.30 11.57
CA GLU A 33 23.30 6.56 11.27
C GLU A 33 24.12 6.49 9.97
N SER A 34 24.75 5.34 9.71
CA SER A 34 25.60 5.14 8.54
C SER A 34 24.82 4.91 7.24
N ARG A 35 23.50 4.68 7.29
CA ARG A 35 22.70 4.23 6.13
C ARG A 35 21.52 5.11 5.82
N VAL A 36 21.00 5.83 6.79
CA VAL A 36 19.83 6.71 6.62
C VAL A 36 20.16 7.86 5.68
N ASP A 37 19.21 8.27 4.88
CA ASP A 37 19.32 9.50 4.11
C ASP A 37 19.27 10.72 5.05
N PRO A 38 20.37 11.50 5.15
CA PRO A 38 20.47 12.61 6.07
C PRO A 38 19.51 13.76 5.73
N GLU A 39 19.16 13.94 4.47
CA GLU A 39 18.20 14.97 4.04
C GLU A 39 16.79 14.58 4.49
N LEU A 40 16.40 13.34 4.28
CA LEU A 40 15.11 12.81 4.75
C LEU A 40 15.00 12.92 6.26
N LEU A 41 16.03 12.48 7.01
CA LEU A 41 16.04 12.53 8.46
C LEU A 41 15.88 13.96 8.99
N THR A 42 16.63 14.90 8.43
CA THR A 42 16.57 16.32 8.83
C THR A 42 15.20 16.91 8.54
N ASN A 43 14.66 16.64 7.36
CA ASN A 43 13.33 17.12 6.95
C ASN A 43 12.23 16.59 7.89
N ILE A 44 12.25 15.29 8.20
CA ILE A 44 11.25 14.67 9.11
C ILE A 44 11.39 15.25 10.52
N ARG A 45 12.61 15.40 11.02
CA ARG A 45 12.88 15.99 12.33
C ARG A 45 12.35 17.42 12.45
N GLU A 46 12.60 18.26 11.45
CA GLU A 46 12.12 19.63 11.41
C GLU A 46 10.59 19.70 11.33
N ARG A 47 9.99 18.84 10.48
CA ARG A 47 8.54 18.77 10.37
C ARG A 47 7.88 18.35 11.68
N ILE A 48 8.40 17.34 12.38
CA ILE A 48 7.85 16.93 13.68
C ILE A 48 7.93 18.09 14.68
N ARG A 49 9.07 18.79 14.75
CA ARG A 49 9.25 19.95 15.63
C ARG A 49 8.36 21.14 15.27
N SER A 50 7.96 21.26 14.03
CA SER A 50 7.08 22.35 13.55
C SER A 50 5.58 22.02 13.66
N ILE A 51 5.22 20.89 14.25
CA ILE A 51 3.80 20.54 14.46
C ILE A 51 3.23 21.36 15.60
N HIS A 52 2.34 22.29 15.26
CA HIS A 52 1.59 23.14 16.19
C HIS A 52 0.11 22.74 16.18
N VAL A 53 -0.20 21.54 16.63
CA VAL A 53 -1.57 21.06 16.81
C VAL A 53 -1.82 20.78 18.29
N ASP A 54 -3.04 20.97 18.76
CA ASP A 54 -3.39 20.73 20.16
C ASP A 54 -3.11 19.28 20.58
N ALA A 55 -3.54 18.32 19.76
CA ALA A 55 -3.37 16.90 20.03
C ALA A 55 -3.33 16.08 18.74
N LEU A 56 -2.55 14.98 18.79
CA LEU A 56 -2.55 13.94 17.76
C LEU A 56 -3.63 12.90 18.12
N ALA A 57 -4.90 13.21 17.77
CA ALA A 57 -6.05 12.41 18.23
C ALA A 57 -6.05 10.97 17.68
N MET A 58 -5.56 10.76 16.46
CA MET A 58 -5.45 9.45 15.80
C MET A 58 -3.98 8.98 15.73
N ASN A 59 -3.15 9.43 16.66
CA ASN A 59 -1.74 9.05 16.81
C ASN A 59 -0.96 9.05 15.48
N GLN A 60 -0.64 7.87 14.93
CA GLN A 60 0.16 7.73 13.71
C GLN A 60 -0.50 8.37 12.47
N GLU A 61 -1.83 8.26 12.31
CA GLU A 61 -2.52 8.86 11.15
C GLU A 61 -2.51 10.38 11.22
N SER A 62 -2.74 10.96 12.40
CA SER A 62 -2.62 12.40 12.61
C SER A 62 -1.20 12.89 12.35
N LEU A 63 -0.19 12.12 12.79
CA LEU A 63 1.21 12.43 12.49
C LEU A 63 1.47 12.37 10.98
N ALA A 64 0.99 11.35 10.28
CA ALA A 64 1.16 11.22 8.84
C ALA A 64 0.58 12.41 8.07
N GLU A 65 -0.59 12.90 8.48
CA GLU A 65 -1.24 14.08 7.89
C GLU A 65 -0.48 15.38 8.18
N CYS A 66 0.08 15.51 9.37
CA CYS A 66 0.93 16.65 9.72
C CYS A 66 2.25 16.65 8.94
N LEU A 67 2.86 15.48 8.76
CA LEU A 67 4.13 15.35 8.02
C LEU A 67 3.98 15.61 6.53
N TYR A 68 2.92 15.08 5.91
CA TYR A 68 2.70 15.22 4.47
C TYR A 68 1.24 15.48 4.16
N ARG A 69 0.96 16.65 3.57
CA ARG A 69 -0.38 16.95 3.04
C ARG A 69 -0.73 15.96 1.93
N ARG A 70 -1.86 15.29 2.09
CA ARG A 70 -2.42 14.42 1.05
C ARG A 70 -2.75 15.28 -0.17
N LYS A 71 -2.15 14.91 -1.33
CA LYS A 71 -2.48 15.52 -2.61
C LYS A 71 -3.49 14.60 -3.30
N TRP A 72 -4.68 15.09 -3.59
CA TRP A 72 -5.78 14.31 -4.16
C TRP A 72 -5.43 13.58 -5.47
N TYR A 73 -4.46 14.10 -6.24
CA TYR A 73 -4.00 13.51 -7.50
C TYR A 73 -2.87 12.48 -7.33
N ASN A 74 -2.37 12.28 -6.13
CA ASN A 74 -1.33 11.29 -5.87
C ASN A 74 -1.90 10.12 -5.04
N PRO A 75 -2.23 8.97 -5.68
CA PRO A 75 -2.79 7.82 -5.00
C PRO A 75 -1.76 7.02 -4.20
N PHE A 76 -0.45 7.29 -4.39
CA PHE A 76 0.59 6.50 -3.74
C PHE A 76 0.76 6.89 -2.27
N PRO A 77 0.84 5.89 -1.36
CA PRO A 77 1.10 6.13 0.05
C PRO A 77 2.50 6.71 0.24
N LYS A 78 2.66 7.58 1.23
CA LYS A 78 3.95 8.16 1.61
C LYS A 78 4.65 7.35 2.69
N PHE A 79 3.89 6.54 3.40
CA PHE A 79 4.35 5.70 4.48
C PHE A 79 3.93 4.25 4.22
N LYS A 80 4.82 3.32 4.57
CA LYS A 80 4.49 1.92 4.73
C LYS A 80 4.26 1.65 6.21
N TYR A 81 3.24 0.88 6.55
CA TYR A 81 2.93 0.54 7.93
C TYR A 81 3.24 -0.93 8.19
N THR A 82 3.72 -1.22 9.39
CA THR A 82 3.93 -2.59 9.84
C THR A 82 3.71 -2.72 11.33
N GLU A 83 3.00 -3.77 11.73
CA GLU A 83 2.82 -4.16 13.14
C GLU A 83 3.91 -5.15 13.58
N ARG A 84 4.74 -5.58 12.65
CA ARG A 84 5.76 -6.61 12.85
C ARG A 84 7.11 -5.98 13.18
N PRO A 85 7.65 -6.23 14.39
CA PRO A 85 8.93 -5.66 14.80
C PRO A 85 10.14 -6.27 14.06
N ASP A 86 10.01 -7.45 13.45
CA ASP A 86 11.01 -8.06 12.60
C ASP A 86 11.12 -7.31 11.26
N THR A 87 10.00 -7.04 10.61
CA THR A 87 9.94 -6.24 9.39
C THR A 87 10.46 -4.82 9.64
N ALA A 88 10.03 -4.17 10.73
CA ALA A 88 10.53 -2.84 11.10
C ALA A 88 12.06 -2.84 11.31
N ALA A 89 12.61 -3.87 11.97
CA ALA A 89 14.05 -3.98 12.17
C ALA A 89 14.82 -4.23 10.86
N ALA A 90 14.27 -5.06 9.95
CA ALA A 90 14.86 -5.27 8.62
C ALA A 90 14.93 -3.95 7.83
N GLN A 91 13.84 -3.17 7.84
CA GLN A 91 13.77 -1.89 7.16
C GLN A 91 14.78 -0.86 7.72
N VAL A 92 14.96 -0.82 9.04
CA VAL A 92 16.03 0.00 9.66
C VAL A 92 17.41 -0.42 9.17
N LEU A 93 17.70 -1.74 9.07
CA LEU A 93 18.98 -2.25 8.57
C LEU A 93 19.19 -1.94 7.08
N GLU A 94 18.15 -1.82 6.30
CA GLU A 94 18.19 -1.41 4.89
C GLU A 94 18.47 0.09 4.71
N GLY A 95 18.38 0.88 5.79
CA GLY A 95 18.63 2.32 5.79
C GLY A 95 17.36 3.17 5.80
N ASN A 96 16.18 2.54 5.93
CA ASN A 96 14.92 3.26 6.04
C ASN A 96 14.76 3.87 7.44
N LEU A 97 14.05 4.99 7.49
CA LEU A 97 13.64 5.63 8.74
C LEU A 97 12.34 5.00 9.24
N VAL A 98 12.34 4.51 10.46
CA VAL A 98 11.16 3.95 11.12
C VAL A 98 10.71 4.90 12.21
N ILE A 99 9.43 5.29 12.17
CA ILE A 99 8.80 6.18 13.16
C ILE A 99 7.84 5.35 14.01
N LEU A 100 8.03 5.42 15.31
CA LEU A 100 7.14 4.83 16.30
C LEU A 100 6.40 5.97 17.01
N VAL A 101 5.10 5.86 17.12
CA VAL A 101 4.24 6.85 17.80
C VAL A 101 3.62 6.17 19.00
N ASP A 102 3.57 6.86 20.13
CA ASP A 102 2.96 6.33 21.34
C ASP A 102 1.48 6.00 21.10
N ASN A 103 1.03 4.93 21.76
CA ASN A 103 -0.33 4.38 21.63
C ASN A 103 -0.74 4.00 20.18
N SER A 104 0.23 3.71 19.31
CA SER A 104 -0.02 3.27 17.94
C SER A 104 0.30 1.80 17.77
N PRO A 105 -0.56 1.02 17.08
CA PRO A 105 -0.35 -0.40 16.88
C PRO A 105 0.77 -0.71 15.88
N SER A 106 1.04 0.20 14.94
CA SER A 106 1.99 -0.04 13.86
C SER A 106 3.09 1.02 13.78
N ALA A 107 4.23 0.61 13.25
CA ALA A 107 5.37 1.47 12.91
C ALA A 107 5.18 2.04 11.50
N MET A 108 5.58 3.30 11.31
CA MET A 108 5.60 3.97 10.02
C MET A 108 7.01 3.90 9.43
N ILE A 109 7.14 3.56 8.16
CA ILE A 109 8.41 3.36 7.46
C ILE A 109 8.51 4.37 6.32
N LEU A 110 9.66 4.99 6.15
CA LEU A 110 10.02 5.93 5.08
C LEU A 110 11.45 5.67 4.58
N PRO A 111 11.73 5.96 3.30
CA PRO A 111 10.78 6.28 2.24
C PRO A 111 9.97 5.08 1.82
N THR A 112 8.83 5.29 1.15
CA THR A 112 8.04 4.22 0.55
C THR A 112 8.21 4.25 -0.95
N THR A 113 8.52 3.13 -1.55
CA THR A 113 8.65 2.93 -2.99
C THR A 113 7.44 2.21 -3.56
N ILE A 114 7.29 2.23 -4.90
CA ILE A 114 6.22 1.47 -5.57
C ILE A 114 6.37 -0.05 -5.33
N PHE A 115 7.60 -0.53 -5.18
CA PHE A 115 7.88 -1.93 -4.88
C PHE A 115 7.37 -2.32 -3.49
N ASP A 116 7.51 -1.44 -2.50
CA ASP A 116 7.01 -1.64 -1.14
C ASP A 116 5.49 -1.79 -1.07
N VAL A 117 4.77 -1.19 -2.01
CA VAL A 117 3.30 -1.30 -2.09
C VAL A 117 2.88 -2.67 -2.61
N VAL A 118 3.68 -3.28 -3.48
CA VAL A 118 3.39 -4.59 -4.11
C VAL A 118 3.91 -5.74 -3.25
N GLU A 119 4.96 -5.52 -2.45
CA GLU A 119 5.54 -6.53 -1.58
C GLU A 119 4.69 -6.79 -0.34
N GLU A 120 4.62 -8.05 0.06
CA GLU A 120 4.00 -8.48 1.31
C GLU A 120 5.08 -9.02 2.26
N ALA A 121 4.97 -8.67 3.55
CA ALA A 121 5.96 -9.07 4.55
C ALA A 121 6.09 -10.60 4.66
N ASP A 122 5.05 -11.34 4.37
CA ASP A 122 5.03 -12.80 4.43
C ASP A 122 5.85 -13.46 3.31
N ASP A 123 6.13 -12.76 2.22
CA ASP A 123 6.98 -13.29 1.13
C ASP A 123 8.40 -13.64 1.58
N TYR A 124 8.89 -12.98 2.64
CA TYR A 124 10.22 -13.23 3.21
C TYR A 124 10.31 -14.52 4.04
N TYR A 125 9.17 -15.11 4.42
CA TYR A 125 9.15 -16.39 5.16
C TYR A 125 9.15 -17.62 4.25
N PHE A 126 8.82 -17.44 2.98
CA PHE A 126 8.88 -18.52 2.01
C PHE A 126 10.33 -18.80 1.57
N PRO A 127 10.62 -20.02 1.08
CA PRO A 127 11.90 -20.29 0.42
C PRO A 127 12.20 -19.25 -0.66
N PRO A 128 13.48 -18.88 -0.89
CA PRO A 128 13.84 -17.78 -1.79
C PRO A 128 13.21 -17.84 -3.19
N VAL A 129 13.11 -19.05 -3.74
CA VAL A 129 12.49 -19.29 -5.07
C VAL A 129 11.00 -18.96 -5.05
N THR A 130 10.29 -19.43 -4.02
CA THR A 130 8.85 -19.22 -3.88
C THR A 130 8.53 -17.74 -3.61
N GLY A 131 9.27 -17.10 -2.71
CA GLY A 131 9.10 -15.68 -2.42
C GLY A 131 9.38 -14.79 -3.65
N THR A 132 10.41 -15.09 -4.42
CA THR A 132 10.71 -14.39 -5.67
C THR A 132 9.62 -14.59 -6.71
N TYR A 133 9.11 -15.82 -6.85
CA TYR A 133 8.00 -16.12 -7.75
C TYR A 133 6.74 -15.33 -7.39
N LEU A 134 6.36 -15.29 -6.11
CA LEU A 134 5.18 -14.56 -5.65
C LEU A 134 5.29 -13.05 -5.91
N ARG A 135 6.45 -12.44 -5.63
CA ARG A 135 6.69 -11.02 -5.92
C ARG A 135 6.63 -10.73 -7.42
N LEU A 136 7.28 -11.55 -8.23
CA LEU A 136 7.26 -11.39 -9.70
C LEU A 136 5.84 -11.52 -10.24
N THR A 137 5.08 -12.48 -9.75
CA THR A 137 3.69 -12.71 -10.15
C THR A 137 2.81 -11.51 -9.80
N ARG A 138 2.90 -10.96 -8.57
CA ARG A 138 2.15 -9.76 -8.17
C ARG A 138 2.51 -8.57 -9.04
N PHE A 139 3.79 -8.37 -9.30
CA PHE A 139 4.25 -7.28 -10.16
C PHE A 139 3.74 -7.43 -11.60
N LEU A 140 3.79 -8.65 -12.14
CA LEU A 140 3.26 -8.97 -13.45
C LEU A 140 1.74 -8.73 -13.53
N ILE A 141 0.99 -9.17 -12.52
CA ILE A 141 -0.46 -8.94 -12.43
C ILE A 141 -0.76 -7.43 -12.39
N ALA A 142 -0.06 -6.67 -11.56
CA ALA A 142 -0.24 -5.22 -11.47
C ALA A 142 0.04 -4.53 -12.82
N LEU A 143 1.10 -4.94 -13.51
CA LEU A 143 1.46 -4.43 -14.82
C LEU A 143 0.42 -4.81 -15.89
N LEU A 144 -0.03 -6.06 -15.91
CA LEU A 144 -1.07 -6.52 -16.82
C LEU A 144 -2.38 -5.77 -16.60
N THR A 145 -2.82 -5.62 -15.35
CA THR A 145 -4.05 -4.88 -15.01
C THR A 145 -3.96 -3.43 -15.49
N TYR A 146 -2.82 -2.80 -15.34
CA TYR A 146 -2.61 -1.42 -15.77
C TYR A 146 -2.65 -1.24 -17.29
N PHE A 147 -2.15 -2.21 -18.06
CA PHE A 147 -2.07 -2.09 -19.52
C PHE A 147 -3.20 -2.79 -20.26
N VAL A 148 -3.67 -3.95 -19.79
CA VAL A 148 -4.65 -4.77 -20.53
C VAL A 148 -5.99 -4.07 -20.65
N THR A 149 -6.53 -3.53 -19.56
CA THR A 149 -7.86 -2.88 -19.58
C THR A 149 -7.91 -1.66 -20.50
N PRO A 150 -6.98 -0.67 -20.41
CA PRO A 150 -6.99 0.47 -21.34
C PRO A 150 -6.75 0.06 -22.79
N THR A 151 -5.87 -0.93 -23.03
CA THR A 151 -5.59 -1.43 -24.37
C THR A 151 -6.81 -2.11 -24.97
N TYR A 152 -7.52 -2.92 -24.19
CA TYR A 152 -8.76 -3.55 -24.63
C TYR A 152 -9.82 -2.51 -25.00
N LEU A 153 -10.05 -1.51 -24.15
CA LEU A 153 -11.00 -0.42 -24.44
C LEU A 153 -10.61 0.37 -25.70
N LEU A 154 -9.30 0.61 -25.90
CA LEU A 154 -8.80 1.27 -27.10
C LEU A 154 -9.04 0.42 -28.35
N LEU A 155 -8.76 -0.87 -28.29
CA LEU A 155 -8.97 -1.80 -29.40
C LEU A 155 -10.47 -1.94 -29.75
N MET A 156 -11.35 -1.98 -28.76
CA MET A 156 -12.81 -2.00 -29.02
C MET A 156 -13.30 -0.73 -29.70
N ASN A 157 -12.70 0.42 -29.38
CA ASN A 157 -13.03 1.68 -30.05
C ASN A 157 -12.46 1.77 -31.48
N HIS A 158 -11.38 1.03 -31.77
CA HIS A 158 -10.69 0.99 -33.06
C HIS A 158 -10.54 -0.46 -33.57
N GLN A 159 -11.64 -1.11 -33.88
CA GLN A 159 -11.68 -2.53 -34.28
C GLN A 159 -10.79 -2.85 -35.50
N THR A 160 -10.51 -1.87 -36.36
CA THR A 160 -9.62 -2.02 -37.51
C THR A 160 -8.18 -2.32 -37.16
N TRP A 161 -7.76 -2.07 -35.92
CA TRP A 161 -6.41 -2.35 -35.43
C TRP A 161 -6.24 -3.77 -34.92
N ILE A 162 -7.35 -4.51 -34.79
CA ILE A 162 -7.34 -5.86 -34.25
C ILE A 162 -6.86 -6.85 -35.32
N PRO A 163 -5.75 -7.56 -35.10
CA PRO A 163 -5.31 -8.62 -36.00
C PRO A 163 -6.36 -9.75 -36.09
N GLU A 164 -6.46 -10.39 -37.22
CA GLU A 164 -7.41 -11.52 -37.45
C GLU A 164 -7.28 -12.62 -36.39
N LYS A 165 -6.05 -12.87 -35.88
CA LYS A 165 -5.80 -13.85 -34.80
C LYS A 165 -6.47 -13.51 -33.48
N LEU A 166 -6.77 -12.24 -33.24
CA LEU A 166 -7.43 -11.72 -32.04
C LEU A 166 -8.89 -11.35 -32.28
N ALA A 167 -9.45 -11.69 -33.43
CA ALA A 167 -10.83 -11.40 -33.76
C ALA A 167 -11.85 -11.97 -32.76
N PHE A 168 -11.47 -12.99 -32.00
CA PHE A 168 -12.32 -13.59 -30.97
C PHE A 168 -12.62 -12.64 -29.78
N ILE A 169 -11.84 -11.57 -29.60
CA ILE A 169 -12.07 -10.58 -28.53
C ILE A 169 -13.10 -9.51 -28.91
N ILE A 170 -13.48 -9.45 -30.19
CA ILE A 170 -14.45 -8.47 -30.69
C ILE A 170 -15.84 -8.87 -30.19
N LEU A 171 -16.53 -7.89 -29.61
CA LEU A 171 -17.91 -8.07 -29.20
C LEU A 171 -18.79 -8.35 -30.44
N LYS A 172 -19.59 -9.41 -30.38
CA LYS A 172 -20.46 -9.83 -31.48
C LYS A 172 -21.69 -8.94 -31.64
N GLU A 173 -22.08 -8.27 -30.58
CA GLU A 173 -23.22 -7.38 -30.51
C GLU A 173 -22.81 -6.03 -29.98
N ASP A 174 -23.37 -4.95 -30.50
CA ASP A 174 -23.14 -3.61 -29.97
C ASP A 174 -23.77 -3.49 -28.58
N PRO A 175 -23.00 -3.19 -27.57
CA PRO A 175 -23.51 -3.10 -26.20
C PRO A 175 -24.45 -1.87 -26.07
N ASN A 176 -25.62 -2.06 -25.47
CA ASN A 176 -26.57 -0.97 -25.18
C ASN A 176 -25.98 0.11 -24.25
N VAL A 177 -24.97 -0.25 -23.50
CA VAL A 177 -24.27 0.65 -22.56
C VAL A 177 -22.81 0.76 -23.00
N PRO A 178 -22.21 1.96 -23.01
CA PRO A 178 -20.79 2.13 -23.36
C PRO A 178 -19.91 1.20 -22.55
N LEU A 179 -18.98 0.51 -23.20
CA LEU A 179 -18.12 -0.51 -22.59
C LEU A 179 -17.35 0.01 -21.36
N ILE A 180 -16.88 1.26 -21.43
CA ILE A 180 -16.20 1.89 -20.29
C ILE A 180 -17.10 2.00 -19.05
N LEU A 181 -18.40 2.27 -19.26
CA LEU A 181 -19.35 2.35 -18.16
C LEU A 181 -19.65 0.96 -17.58
N GLN A 182 -19.69 -0.09 -18.39
CA GLN A 182 -19.82 -1.47 -17.92
C GLN A 182 -18.65 -1.87 -17.04
N PHE A 183 -17.41 -1.58 -17.46
CA PHE A 183 -16.21 -1.83 -16.65
C PHE A 183 -16.24 -1.06 -15.34
N LEU A 184 -16.63 0.21 -15.35
CA LEU A 184 -16.70 1.05 -14.16
C LEU A 184 -17.76 0.53 -13.16
N LEU A 185 -18.92 0.11 -13.66
CA LEU A 185 -19.97 -0.47 -12.83
C LEU A 185 -19.54 -1.82 -12.24
N LEU A 186 -18.84 -2.65 -13.02
CA LEU A 186 -18.29 -3.92 -12.55
C LEU A 186 -17.26 -3.71 -11.44
N GLU A 187 -16.34 -2.78 -11.64
CA GLU A 187 -15.31 -2.44 -10.65
C GLU A 187 -15.94 -1.90 -9.35
N LEU A 188 -16.93 -1.00 -9.48
CA LEU A 188 -17.68 -0.49 -8.34
C LEU A 188 -18.42 -1.60 -7.58
N ALA A 189 -19.00 -2.57 -8.31
CA ALA A 189 -19.66 -3.73 -7.71
C ALA A 189 -18.66 -4.63 -6.95
N ILE A 190 -17.50 -4.90 -7.52
CA ILE A 190 -16.43 -5.68 -6.90
C ILE A 190 -15.90 -4.97 -5.63
N ASP A 191 -15.68 -3.67 -5.68
CA ASP A 191 -15.25 -2.88 -4.53
C ASP A 191 -16.33 -2.83 -3.44
N GLY A 192 -17.60 -2.70 -3.82
CA GLY A 192 -18.73 -2.79 -2.90
C GLY A 192 -18.78 -4.14 -2.17
N LEU A 193 -18.55 -5.24 -2.90
CA LEU A 193 -18.45 -6.58 -2.31
C LEU A 193 -17.26 -6.71 -1.36
N ARG A 194 -16.11 -6.15 -1.73
CA ARG A 194 -14.90 -6.12 -0.87
C ARG A 194 -15.17 -5.36 0.43
N LEU A 195 -15.83 -4.19 0.36
CA LEU A 195 -16.22 -3.42 1.54
C LEU A 195 -17.22 -4.19 2.42
N ALA A 196 -18.18 -4.89 1.83
CA ALA A 196 -19.12 -5.73 2.56
C ALA A 196 -18.39 -6.92 3.25
N ALA A 197 -17.40 -7.51 2.58
CA ALA A 197 -16.61 -8.62 3.11
C ALA A 197 -15.76 -8.25 4.34
N VAL A 198 -15.30 -7.00 4.44
CA VAL A 198 -14.53 -6.51 5.61
C VAL A 198 -15.34 -6.61 6.91
N ASN A 199 -16.66 -6.44 6.84
CA ASN A 199 -17.56 -6.47 7.99
C ASN A 199 -18.13 -7.88 8.28
N THR A 200 -17.77 -8.88 7.47
CA THR A 200 -18.23 -10.26 7.66
C THR A 200 -17.17 -11.13 8.36
N PRO A 201 -17.57 -12.11 9.20
CA PRO A 201 -16.62 -13.05 9.77
C PRO A 201 -15.80 -13.77 8.68
N ASN A 202 -14.51 -13.98 8.90
CA ASN A 202 -13.56 -14.58 7.93
C ASN A 202 -14.04 -15.90 7.30
N MET A 203 -14.88 -16.67 8.03
CA MET A 203 -15.45 -17.93 7.52
C MET A 203 -16.42 -17.75 6.35
N LEU A 204 -17.03 -16.57 6.19
CA LEU A 204 -18.00 -16.28 5.13
C LEU A 204 -17.43 -15.45 3.98
N SER A 205 -16.28 -14.82 4.17
CA SER A 205 -15.68 -13.94 3.16
C SER A 205 -15.25 -14.69 1.88
N THR A 206 -14.67 -15.88 2.02
CA THR A 206 -14.22 -16.69 0.89
C THR A 206 -15.39 -17.23 0.04
N PRO A 207 -16.44 -17.87 0.62
CA PRO A 207 -17.62 -18.27 -0.14
C PRO A 207 -18.33 -17.11 -0.82
N LEU A 208 -18.43 -15.96 -0.14
CA LEU A 208 -19.08 -14.76 -0.69
C LEU A 208 -18.34 -14.23 -1.92
N SER A 209 -17.00 -14.20 -1.88
CA SER A 209 -16.18 -13.77 -3.01
C SER A 209 -16.31 -14.69 -4.22
N VAL A 210 -16.39 -16.01 -3.98
CA VAL A 210 -16.57 -17.00 -5.06
C VAL A 210 -17.97 -16.90 -5.67
N MET A 211 -19.02 -16.77 -4.85
CA MET A 211 -20.38 -16.57 -5.35
C MET A 211 -20.54 -15.27 -6.12
N ALA A 212 -19.93 -14.18 -5.64
CA ALA A 212 -19.93 -12.91 -6.32
C ALA A 212 -19.25 -13.00 -7.70
N ALA A 213 -18.10 -13.68 -7.79
CA ALA A 213 -17.40 -13.89 -9.06
C ALA A 213 -18.23 -14.73 -10.05
N LEU A 214 -18.94 -15.76 -9.56
CA LEU A 214 -19.81 -16.58 -10.40
C LEU A 214 -21.03 -15.78 -10.92
N VAL A 215 -21.71 -15.03 -10.04
CA VAL A 215 -22.86 -14.21 -10.43
C VAL A 215 -22.45 -13.12 -11.44
N LEU A 216 -21.32 -12.43 -11.19
CA LEU A 216 -20.82 -11.41 -12.11
C LEU A 216 -20.37 -12.01 -13.45
N GLY A 217 -19.84 -13.25 -13.46
CA GLY A 217 -19.46 -13.97 -14.67
C GLY A 217 -20.63 -14.43 -15.52
N GLU A 218 -21.84 -14.63 -14.96
CA GLU A 218 -23.06 -14.96 -15.73
C GLU A 218 -23.67 -13.74 -16.44
N PHE A 219 -23.38 -12.53 -15.96
CA PHE A 219 -23.90 -11.27 -16.55
C PHE A 219 -22.95 -10.63 -17.55
N SER A 220 -21.77 -11.20 -17.78
CA SER A 220 -20.78 -10.74 -18.77
C SER A 220 -20.82 -11.61 -20.03
#